data_e7af363adc9fb6df5c1b1ab3402b7b9e
#
_entry.id   e7af363adc9fb6df5c1b1ab3402b7b9e
#
_cell.length_a   1.000
_cell.length_b   1.000
_cell.length_c   1.000
_cell.angle_alpha   90.00
_cell.angle_beta   90.00
_cell.angle_gamma   90.00
#
_symmetry.space_group_name_H-M   'P 1'
#
loop_
_entity.id
_entity.type
_entity.pdbx_description
1 polymer ?
#
loop_
_entity_poly.entity_id
_entity_poly.type
_entity_poly.pdbx_seq_one_letter_code
_entity_poly.pdbx_strand_id
1 'polypeptide(L)'
;QDPRRAESVLENLADLFRALMAEPRVLVPLERDLVLAKAYVEVETIRLGDRLRVAWHCDGAPMGAEVPQLMLQPLIENAVIHGIEPNPEGGEVHINIFAKGERMLLVVRNPLLPAAPRRPSNRMALANIRERLDLHFDAEARMTHFTVGGEFVVQIEIPLRIPARQG
;
A
#
# COMPACT_ATOMS: atom_id res chain seq x y z
N GLN A 1 -18.35 18.31 14.68
CA GLN A 1 -17.76 17.94 13.37
C GLN A 1 -16.77 19.05 13.00
N ASP A 2 -15.52 18.67 12.77
CA ASP A 2 -14.46 19.61 12.43
C ASP A 2 -14.48 19.88 10.91
N PRO A 3 -14.79 21.13 10.46
CA PRO A 3 -14.86 21.48 9.04
C PRO A 3 -13.52 21.23 8.31
N ARG A 4 -12.38 21.43 8.97
CA ARG A 4 -11.06 21.22 8.40
C ARG A 4 -10.78 19.75 8.09
N ARG A 5 -11.32 18.85 8.92
CA ARG A 5 -11.21 17.41 8.69
C ARG A 5 -12.05 16.96 7.51
N ALA A 6 -13.21 17.54 7.31
CA ALA A 6 -14.07 17.27 6.16
C ALA A 6 -13.45 17.78 4.85
N GLU A 7 -12.82 18.97 4.88
CA GLU A 7 -12.13 19.55 3.75
C GLU A 7 -10.91 18.71 3.34
N SER A 8 -10.09 18.29 4.30
CA SER A 8 -8.97 17.38 4.06
C SER A 8 -9.40 16.03 3.44
N VAL A 9 -10.51 15.46 3.90
CA VAL A 9 -11.07 14.21 3.34
C VAL A 9 -11.52 14.41 1.90
N LEU A 10 -12.15 15.53 1.58
CA LEU A 10 -12.58 15.84 0.21
C LEU A 10 -11.40 16.06 -0.73
N GLU A 11 -10.36 16.76 -0.28
CA GLU A 11 -9.12 16.93 -1.05
C GLU A 11 -8.45 15.58 -1.32
N ASN A 12 -8.33 14.73 -0.30
CA ASN A 12 -7.76 13.39 -0.41
C ASN A 12 -8.57 12.50 -1.36
N LEU A 13 -9.90 12.58 -1.33
CA LEU A 13 -10.78 11.88 -2.28
C LEU A 13 -10.56 12.36 -3.70
N ALA A 14 -10.42 13.67 -3.91
CA ALA A 14 -10.16 14.24 -5.23
C ALA A 14 -8.80 13.79 -5.79
N ASP A 15 -7.78 13.69 -4.94
CA ASP A 15 -6.46 13.19 -5.30
C ASP A 15 -6.49 11.70 -5.65
N LEU A 16 -7.21 10.89 -4.87
CA LEU A 16 -7.48 9.48 -5.18
C LEU A 16 -8.19 9.32 -6.53
N PHE A 17 -9.23 10.11 -6.79
CA PHE A 17 -9.94 10.09 -8.07
C PHE A 17 -9.03 10.46 -9.25
N ARG A 18 -8.21 11.49 -9.10
CA ARG A 18 -7.24 11.88 -10.13
C ARG A 18 -6.21 10.78 -10.40
N ALA A 19 -5.76 10.10 -9.36
CA ALA A 19 -4.85 8.98 -9.49
C ALA A 19 -5.49 7.76 -10.15
N LEU A 20 -6.77 7.46 -9.85
CA LEU A 20 -7.54 6.38 -10.49
C LEU A 20 -7.79 6.63 -11.98
N MET A 21 -7.93 7.91 -12.37
CA MET A 21 -8.12 8.31 -13.78
C MET A 21 -6.79 8.40 -14.54
N ALA A 22 -5.64 8.36 -13.87
CA ALA A 22 -4.33 8.35 -14.51
C ALA A 22 -4.02 6.99 -15.13
N GLU A 23 -3.23 6.98 -16.21
CA GLU A 23 -2.85 5.73 -16.86
C GLU A 23 -2.09 4.80 -15.89
N PRO A 24 -2.46 3.52 -15.81
CA PRO A 24 -1.84 2.54 -14.89
C PRO A 24 -0.37 2.22 -15.24
N ARG A 25 0.15 2.78 -16.34
CA ARG A 25 1.52 2.56 -16.85
C ARG A 25 2.52 3.62 -16.42
N VAL A 26 2.17 4.50 -15.49
CA VAL A 26 3.04 5.59 -15.07
C VAL A 26 3.84 5.19 -13.84
N LEU A 27 5.15 5.43 -13.87
CA LEU A 27 6.00 5.42 -12.69
C LEU A 27 5.93 6.81 -12.02
N VAL A 28 5.85 6.80 -10.71
CA VAL A 28 5.82 8.01 -9.89
C VAL A 28 6.84 7.90 -8.75
N PRO A 29 7.31 9.01 -8.18
CA PRO A 29 8.11 8.96 -6.97
C PRO A 29 7.34 8.28 -5.82
N LEU A 30 8.02 7.48 -5.02
CA LEU A 30 7.45 6.82 -3.84
C LEU A 30 6.71 7.79 -2.92
N GLU A 31 7.26 8.98 -2.73
CA GLU A 31 6.63 10.03 -1.92
C GLU A 31 5.20 10.33 -2.36
N ARG A 32 4.95 10.40 -3.67
CA ARG A 32 3.62 10.64 -4.23
C ARG A 32 2.68 9.47 -3.97
N ASP A 33 3.16 8.25 -4.13
CA ASP A 33 2.35 7.05 -3.87
C ASP A 33 2.01 6.92 -2.38
N LEU A 34 2.94 7.30 -1.49
CA LEU A 34 2.71 7.37 -0.05
C LEU A 34 1.64 8.38 0.34
N VAL A 35 1.61 9.56 -0.30
CA VAL A 35 0.57 10.57 -0.05
C VAL A 35 -0.81 9.99 -0.36
N LEU A 36 -0.96 9.32 -1.50
CA LEU A 36 -2.22 8.68 -1.90
C LEU A 36 -2.61 7.55 -0.95
N ALA A 37 -1.65 6.73 -0.54
CA ALA A 37 -1.88 5.63 0.39
C ALA A 37 -2.33 6.13 1.77
N LYS A 38 -1.72 7.20 2.27
CA LYS A 38 -2.11 7.83 3.54
C LYS A 38 -3.51 8.45 3.46
N ALA A 39 -3.84 9.08 2.33
CA ALA A 39 -5.18 9.60 2.08
C ALA A 39 -6.25 8.49 2.12
N TYR A 40 -5.97 7.35 1.50
CA TYR A 40 -6.84 6.18 1.58
C TYR A 40 -7.03 5.71 3.04
N VAL A 41 -5.95 5.61 3.80
CA VAL A 41 -6.00 5.19 5.22
C VAL A 41 -6.83 6.16 6.07
N GLU A 42 -6.75 7.47 5.82
CA GLU A 42 -7.58 8.46 6.53
C GLU A 42 -9.08 8.21 6.29
N VAL A 43 -9.49 7.93 5.06
CA VAL A 43 -10.88 7.59 4.72
C VAL A 43 -11.30 6.30 5.44
N GLU A 44 -10.48 5.26 5.40
CA GLU A 44 -10.76 3.99 6.07
C GLU A 44 -10.82 4.13 7.60
N THR A 45 -9.99 4.98 8.17
CA THR A 45 -10.01 5.28 9.62
C THR A 45 -11.32 5.96 10.04
N ILE A 46 -11.92 6.79 9.18
CA ILE A 46 -13.25 7.35 9.44
C ILE A 46 -14.31 6.25 9.43
N ARG A 47 -14.21 5.30 8.49
CA ARG A 47 -15.18 4.21 8.35
C ARG A 47 -15.09 3.17 9.47
N LEU A 48 -13.88 2.79 9.86
CA LEU A 48 -13.60 1.69 10.80
C LEU A 48 -13.35 2.15 12.24
N GLY A 49 -13.06 3.45 12.44
CA GLY A 49 -12.74 4.00 13.75
C GLY A 49 -11.51 3.34 14.39
N ASP A 50 -11.60 3.11 15.69
CA ASP A 50 -10.51 2.52 16.49
C ASP A 50 -10.16 1.07 16.12
N ARG A 51 -10.95 0.43 15.28
CA ARG A 51 -10.68 -0.91 14.76
C ARG A 51 -9.52 -0.94 13.79
N LEU A 52 -9.23 0.17 13.09
CA LEU A 52 -8.09 0.27 12.18
C LEU A 52 -6.96 1.07 12.81
N ARG A 53 -5.84 0.44 13.00
CA ARG A 53 -4.57 1.11 13.32
C ARG A 53 -3.58 0.83 12.19
N VAL A 54 -2.81 1.84 11.82
CA VAL A 54 -1.77 1.71 10.77
C VAL A 54 -0.46 2.26 11.30
N ALA A 55 0.57 1.41 11.30
CA ALA A 55 1.92 1.77 11.68
C ALA A 55 2.80 1.93 10.44
N TRP A 56 3.26 3.14 10.21
CA TRP A 56 4.16 3.51 9.11
C TRP A 56 5.61 3.49 9.56
N HIS A 57 6.42 2.62 8.97
CA HIS A 57 7.85 2.50 9.21
C HIS A 57 8.60 2.85 7.92
N CYS A 58 8.67 4.15 7.63
CA CYS A 58 9.16 4.68 6.36
C CYS A 58 10.31 5.69 6.53
N ASP A 59 10.93 5.79 7.72
CA ASP A 59 11.97 6.79 8.02
C ASP A 59 13.21 6.64 7.13
N GLY A 60 13.53 5.43 6.69
CA GLY A 60 14.61 5.14 5.74
C GLY A 60 14.15 4.90 4.31
N ALA A 61 12.92 5.28 3.97
CA ALA A 61 12.37 5.02 2.64
C ALA A 61 13.00 5.94 1.58
N PRO A 62 13.34 5.38 0.41
CA PRO A 62 13.90 6.17 -0.70
C PRO A 62 12.77 6.94 -1.41
N MET A 63 12.40 8.09 -0.90
CA MET A 63 11.23 8.87 -1.33
C MET A 63 11.23 9.26 -2.81
N GLY A 64 12.41 9.43 -3.41
CA GLY A 64 12.56 9.73 -4.83
C GLY A 64 12.56 8.49 -5.74
N ALA A 65 12.48 7.27 -5.19
CA ALA A 65 12.47 6.06 -6.00
C ALA A 65 11.21 5.94 -6.86
N GLU A 66 11.38 5.49 -8.10
CA GLU A 66 10.27 5.26 -9.02
C GLU A 66 9.52 3.98 -8.65
N VAL A 67 8.21 4.11 -8.48
CA VAL A 67 7.27 3.01 -8.22
C VAL A 67 6.08 3.09 -9.18
N PRO A 68 5.42 1.97 -9.49
CA PRO A 68 4.15 2.01 -10.19
C PRO A 68 3.13 2.84 -9.40
N GLN A 69 2.46 3.76 -10.07
CA GLN A 69 1.41 4.57 -9.44
C GLN A 69 0.32 3.67 -8.83
N LEU A 70 -0.17 4.01 -7.65
CA LEU A 70 -1.14 3.22 -6.89
C LEU A 70 -0.65 1.78 -6.59
N MET A 71 0.62 1.64 -6.21
CA MET A 71 1.17 0.36 -5.77
C MET A 71 0.78 0.06 -4.31
N LEU A 72 0.87 1.06 -3.44
CA LEU A 72 0.64 0.89 -2.00
C LEU A 72 -0.84 0.70 -1.66
N GLN A 73 -1.74 1.49 -2.26
CA GLN A 73 -3.15 1.48 -1.92
C GLN A 73 -3.79 0.09 -2.03
N PRO A 74 -3.66 -0.67 -3.14
CA PRO A 74 -4.24 -2.02 -3.25
C PRO A 74 -3.70 -3.00 -2.21
N LEU A 75 -2.44 -2.85 -1.78
CA LEU A 75 -1.84 -3.67 -0.72
C LEU A 75 -2.48 -3.38 0.63
N ILE A 76 -2.67 -2.10 0.95
CA ILE A 76 -3.31 -1.67 2.20
C ILE A 76 -4.79 -2.04 2.19
N GLU A 77 -5.48 -1.84 1.08
CA GLU A 77 -6.88 -2.25 0.90
C GLU A 77 -7.03 -3.75 1.15
N ASN A 78 -6.15 -4.56 0.58
CA ASN A 78 -6.12 -6.01 0.81
C ASN A 78 -5.91 -6.34 2.30
N ALA A 79 -5.01 -5.65 2.99
CA ALA A 79 -4.75 -5.82 4.41
C ALA A 79 -5.96 -5.43 5.28
N VAL A 80 -6.68 -4.37 4.92
CA VAL A 80 -7.89 -3.92 5.63
C VAL A 80 -9.03 -4.91 5.43
N ILE A 81 -9.33 -5.30 4.21
CA ILE A 81 -10.44 -6.21 3.88
C ILE A 81 -10.26 -7.60 4.50
N HIS A 82 -9.04 -8.11 4.50
CA HIS A 82 -8.77 -9.49 4.94
C HIS A 82 -8.25 -9.61 6.37
N GLY A 83 -7.64 -8.56 6.90
CA GLY A 83 -7.04 -8.57 8.23
C GLY A 83 -7.82 -7.79 9.29
N ILE A 84 -8.51 -6.72 8.92
CA ILE A 84 -9.15 -5.80 9.86
C ILE A 84 -10.66 -5.96 9.88
N GLU A 85 -11.32 -5.91 8.72
CA GLU A 85 -12.79 -5.98 8.64
C GLU A 85 -13.39 -7.25 9.24
N PRO A 86 -12.81 -8.44 9.03
CA PRO A 86 -13.35 -9.66 9.60
C PRO A 86 -13.21 -9.76 11.11
N ASN A 87 -12.33 -8.95 11.71
CA ASN A 87 -12.06 -8.97 13.13
C ASN A 87 -12.87 -7.89 13.86
N PRO A 88 -13.85 -8.25 14.73
CA PRO A 88 -14.61 -7.26 15.51
C PRO A 88 -13.73 -6.35 16.37
N GLU A 89 -12.61 -6.87 16.90
CA GLU A 89 -11.64 -6.08 17.67
C GLU A 89 -10.70 -5.25 16.79
N GLY A 90 -10.77 -5.45 15.46
CA GLY A 90 -9.88 -4.79 14.53
C GLY A 90 -8.45 -5.31 14.60
N GLY A 91 -7.50 -4.44 14.27
CA GLY A 91 -6.09 -4.80 14.29
C GLY A 91 -5.21 -3.66 13.78
N GLU A 92 -3.94 -3.98 13.61
CA GLU A 92 -2.95 -3.06 13.11
C GLU A 92 -2.34 -3.56 11.80
N VAL A 93 -2.26 -2.67 10.83
CA VAL A 93 -1.53 -2.89 9.56
C VAL A 93 -0.17 -2.24 9.70
N HIS A 94 0.90 -2.99 9.45
CA HIS A 94 2.26 -2.48 9.46
C HIS A 94 2.77 -2.32 8.02
N ILE A 95 3.32 -1.16 7.72
CA ILE A 95 3.88 -0.83 6.42
C ILE A 95 5.34 -0.42 6.63
N ASN A 96 6.26 -1.24 6.12
CA ASN A 96 7.69 -0.99 6.20
C ASN A 96 8.23 -0.75 4.79
N ILE A 97 8.91 0.37 4.58
CA ILE A 97 9.56 0.70 3.31
C ILE A 97 10.98 1.14 3.59
N PHE A 98 11.96 0.51 2.96
CA PHE A 98 13.36 0.83 3.15
C PHE A 98 14.21 0.48 1.93
N ALA A 99 15.38 1.09 1.82
CA ALA A 99 16.38 0.74 0.84
C ALA A 99 17.37 -0.28 1.42
N LYS A 100 17.76 -1.25 0.60
CA LYS A 100 18.81 -2.22 0.91
C LYS A 100 19.70 -2.41 -0.33
N GLY A 101 20.89 -1.81 -0.31
CA GLY A 101 21.75 -1.74 -1.48
C GLY A 101 21.04 -1.03 -2.64
N GLU A 102 21.03 -1.65 -3.79
CA GLU A 102 20.39 -1.14 -5.01
C GLU A 102 18.90 -1.55 -5.14
N ARG A 103 18.29 -1.95 -4.05
CA ARG A 103 16.91 -2.42 -4.04
C ARG A 103 16.08 -1.66 -3.02
N MET A 104 14.80 -1.48 -3.33
CA MET A 104 13.79 -1.02 -2.39
C MET A 104 12.93 -2.20 -1.96
N LEU A 105 12.70 -2.32 -0.67
CA LEU A 105 11.82 -3.31 -0.07
C LEU A 105 10.59 -2.63 0.52
N LEU A 106 9.43 -3.21 0.22
CA LEU A 106 8.15 -2.86 0.79
C LEU A 106 7.57 -4.11 1.45
N VAL A 107 7.19 -4.00 2.71
CA VAL A 107 6.55 -5.08 3.47
C VAL A 107 5.27 -4.57 4.09
N VAL A 108 4.16 -5.22 3.78
CA VAL A 108 2.84 -4.96 4.40
C VAL A 108 2.44 -6.18 5.19
N ARG A 109 2.11 -5.99 6.47
CA ARG A 109 1.67 -7.05 7.37
C ARG A 109 0.32 -6.71 7.99
N ASN A 110 -0.55 -7.70 8.09
CA ASN A 110 -1.83 -7.57 8.76
C ASN A 110 -2.18 -8.84 9.55
N PRO A 111 -3.04 -8.74 10.58
CA PRO A 111 -3.51 -9.92 11.28
C PRO A 111 -4.18 -10.92 10.34
N LEU A 112 -3.99 -12.21 10.61
CA LEU A 112 -4.68 -13.29 9.92
C LEU A 112 -5.58 -14.00 10.90
N LEU A 113 -6.89 -14.00 10.62
CA LEU A 113 -7.85 -14.77 11.42
C LEU A 113 -7.92 -16.20 10.91
N PRO A 114 -7.69 -17.21 11.77
CA PRO A 114 -7.67 -18.62 11.36
C PRO A 114 -8.97 -19.12 10.74
N ALA A 115 -10.10 -18.52 11.08
CA ALA A 115 -11.43 -18.93 10.66
C ALA A 115 -12.04 -18.07 9.53
N ALA A 116 -11.34 -17.05 9.04
CA ALA A 116 -11.87 -16.20 7.99
C ALA A 116 -11.83 -16.94 6.64
N PRO A 117 -12.97 -17.06 5.93
CA PRO A 117 -12.97 -17.64 4.59
C PRO A 117 -12.09 -16.77 3.68
N ARG A 118 -11.13 -17.39 3.01
CA ARG A 118 -10.28 -16.72 2.02
C ARG A 118 -11.17 -16.27 0.84
N ARG A 119 -11.48 -14.99 0.79
CA ARG A 119 -12.26 -14.43 -0.32
C ARG A 119 -11.44 -14.46 -1.61
N PRO A 120 -12.05 -14.77 -2.77
CA PRO A 120 -11.37 -14.77 -4.08
C PRO A 120 -10.73 -13.43 -4.44
N SER A 121 -11.22 -12.32 -3.90
CA SER A 121 -10.72 -10.95 -4.11
C SER A 121 -9.24 -10.77 -3.75
N ASN A 122 -8.73 -11.52 -2.78
CA ASN A 122 -7.32 -11.45 -2.39
C ASN A 122 -6.38 -11.84 -3.55
N ARG A 123 -6.70 -12.91 -4.26
CA ARG A 123 -5.86 -13.39 -5.38
C ARG A 123 -5.84 -12.41 -6.55
N MET A 124 -6.97 -11.77 -6.85
CA MET A 124 -7.06 -10.81 -7.94
C MET A 124 -6.27 -9.53 -7.66
N ALA A 125 -6.39 -8.97 -6.45
CA ALA A 125 -5.64 -7.77 -6.06
C ALA A 125 -4.12 -7.99 -6.15
N LEU A 126 -3.62 -9.09 -5.59
CA LEU A 126 -2.20 -9.42 -5.62
C LEU A 126 -1.71 -9.76 -7.03
N ALA A 127 -2.53 -10.41 -7.86
CA ALA A 127 -2.21 -10.71 -9.26
C ALA A 127 -2.07 -9.41 -10.08
N ASN A 128 -2.97 -8.47 -9.92
CA ASN A 128 -2.91 -7.16 -10.60
C ASN A 128 -1.65 -6.37 -10.22
N ILE A 129 -1.25 -6.41 -8.95
CA ILE A 129 -0.01 -5.76 -8.52
C ILE A 129 1.19 -6.42 -9.18
N ARG A 130 1.22 -7.75 -9.21
CA ARG A 130 2.29 -8.52 -9.87
C ARG A 130 2.42 -8.17 -11.33
N GLU A 131 1.33 -8.15 -12.09
CA GLU A 131 1.33 -7.76 -13.51
C GLU A 131 1.91 -6.36 -13.72
N ARG A 132 1.59 -5.41 -12.84
CA ARG A 132 2.13 -4.05 -12.91
C ARG A 132 3.63 -3.99 -12.60
N LEU A 133 4.09 -4.78 -11.64
CA LEU A 133 5.51 -4.90 -11.34
C LEU A 133 6.27 -5.51 -12.51
N ASP A 134 5.74 -6.58 -13.11
CA ASP A 134 6.33 -7.23 -14.28
C ASP A 134 6.40 -6.27 -15.48
N LEU A 135 5.37 -5.44 -15.68
CA LEU A 135 5.33 -4.46 -16.76
C LEU A 135 6.46 -3.42 -16.67
N HIS A 136 6.82 -2.98 -15.46
CA HIS A 136 7.80 -1.92 -15.25
C HIS A 136 9.22 -2.42 -14.97
N PHE A 137 9.34 -3.58 -14.35
CA PHE A 137 10.62 -4.10 -13.83
C PHE A 137 10.96 -5.49 -14.35
N ASP A 138 10.03 -6.13 -15.06
CA ASP A 138 10.20 -7.49 -15.58
C ASP A 138 10.73 -8.45 -14.50
N ALA A 139 11.67 -9.30 -14.80
CA ALA A 139 12.26 -10.26 -13.87
C ALA A 139 13.05 -9.61 -12.69
N GLU A 140 13.28 -8.30 -12.73
CA GLU A 140 13.97 -7.59 -11.65
C GLU A 140 13.08 -7.35 -10.42
N ALA A 141 11.75 -7.37 -10.56
CA ALA A 141 10.83 -7.27 -9.44
C ALA A 141 10.55 -8.66 -8.84
N ARG A 142 10.38 -8.68 -7.53
CA ARG A 142 9.93 -9.88 -6.80
C ARG A 142 8.77 -9.52 -5.89
N MET A 143 7.75 -10.35 -5.91
CA MET A 143 6.63 -10.25 -4.99
C MET A 143 6.36 -11.62 -4.38
N THR A 144 6.39 -11.69 -3.07
CA THR A 144 6.09 -12.89 -2.29
C THR A 144 5.04 -12.59 -1.24
N HIS A 145 4.28 -13.59 -0.86
CA HIS A 145 3.36 -13.51 0.28
C HIS A 145 3.39 -14.82 1.06
N PHE A 146 3.27 -14.72 2.36
CA PHE A 146 3.29 -15.85 3.27
C PHE A 146 2.58 -15.51 4.57
N THR A 147 2.39 -16.52 5.41
CA THR A 147 1.82 -16.37 6.76
C THR A 147 2.87 -16.77 7.79
N VAL A 148 3.00 -15.96 8.82
CA VAL A 148 3.92 -16.20 9.92
C VAL A 148 3.38 -15.54 11.20
N GLY A 149 3.44 -16.27 12.34
CA GLY A 149 3.09 -15.71 13.64
C GLY A 149 1.66 -15.13 13.73
N GLY A 150 0.70 -15.68 13.00
CA GLY A 150 -0.67 -15.16 12.97
C GLY A 150 -0.86 -13.90 12.10
N GLU A 151 0.12 -13.56 11.29
CA GLU A 151 0.06 -12.46 10.33
C GLU A 151 0.14 -12.96 8.88
N PHE A 152 -0.53 -12.24 7.98
CA PHE A 152 -0.32 -12.32 6.54
C PHE A 152 0.67 -11.24 6.12
N VAL A 153 1.68 -11.63 5.38
CA VAL A 153 2.78 -10.77 4.95
C VAL A 153 2.85 -10.74 3.44
N VAL A 154 2.88 -9.54 2.86
CA VAL A 154 3.23 -9.31 1.45
C VAL A 154 4.55 -8.57 1.41
N GLN A 155 5.49 -9.09 0.66
CA GLN A 155 6.80 -8.48 0.44
C GLN A 155 7.02 -8.20 -1.03
N ILE A 156 7.39 -6.98 -1.35
CA ILE A 156 7.78 -6.53 -2.68
C ILE A 156 9.21 -6.04 -2.64
N GLU A 157 9.99 -6.47 -3.61
CA GLU A 157 11.37 -6.05 -3.81
C GLU A 157 11.54 -5.60 -5.26
N ILE A 158 11.94 -4.34 -5.46
CA ILE A 158 12.15 -3.73 -6.78
C ILE A 158 13.52 -3.06 -6.86
N PRO A 159 14.06 -2.89 -8.09
CA PRO A 159 15.27 -2.09 -8.27
C PRO A 159 15.07 -0.67 -7.76
N LEU A 160 16.07 -0.13 -7.08
CA LEU A 160 16.08 1.26 -6.63
C LEU A 160 16.49 2.15 -7.80
N ARG A 161 15.50 2.77 -8.44
CA ARG A 161 15.69 3.71 -9.54
C ARG A 161 15.28 5.11 -9.08
N ILE A 162 16.24 6.01 -8.97
CA ILE A 162 16.00 7.42 -8.66
C ILE A 162 16.34 8.23 -9.91
N PRO A 163 15.37 8.89 -10.55
CA PRO A 163 15.64 9.72 -11.71
C PRO A 163 16.64 10.81 -11.37
N ALA A 164 17.57 11.08 -12.27
CA ALA A 164 18.44 12.24 -12.14
C ALA A 164 17.55 13.50 -12.09
N ARG A 165 17.76 14.36 -11.08
CA ARG A 165 17.09 15.67 -11.04
C ARG A 165 17.42 16.39 -12.34
N GLN A 166 16.42 16.64 -13.15
CA GLN A 166 16.55 17.61 -14.23
C GLN A 166 16.74 18.97 -13.55
N GLY A 167 17.96 19.49 -13.70
CA GLY A 167 18.35 20.82 -13.22
C GLY A 167 17.65 21.94 -13.98
#